data_10795ed20667237d054af369e663cd50
#
_entry.id   10795ed20667237d054af369e663cd50
#
_cell.length_a   1.000
_cell.length_b   1.000
_cell.length_c   1.000
_cell.angle_alpha   90.00
_cell.angle_beta   90.00
_cell.angle_gamma   90.00
#
_symmetry.space_group_name_H-M   'P 1'
#
loop_
_entity.id
_entity.type
_entity.pdbx_description
1 polymer ?
#
loop_
_entity_poly.entity_id
_entity_poly.type
_entity_poly.pdbx_seq_one_letter_code
_entity_poly.pdbx_strand_id
1 'polypeptide(L)'
;MKANPVFSLYIPTKLIFGCGEINKLSSEKLPGKKALVVISAGTSMRKYGYLQKVLAQLRLNHVETVVYDKILPNPIKEHVMEAAAICREERCDFVVGLGGGSSIDSAKSIAVMACNDGDYWDYVSGGTGKGLSLIHISEPTRHSLI
;
A
#
# COMPACT_ATOMS: atom_id res chain seq x y z
N MET A 1 -17.22 28.72 29.74
CA MET A 1 -17.64 27.45 29.10
C MET A 1 -16.51 26.99 28.17
N LYS A 2 -15.98 25.79 28.36
CA LYS A 2 -15.08 25.19 27.36
C LYS A 2 -15.96 24.79 26.19
N ALA A 3 -15.71 25.34 25.01
CA ALA A 3 -16.41 24.92 23.80
C ALA A 3 -16.11 23.42 23.55
N ASN A 4 -17.14 22.63 23.34
CA ASN A 4 -16.96 21.25 22.94
C ASN A 4 -16.26 21.24 21.57
N PRO A 5 -15.22 20.40 21.37
CA PRO A 5 -14.55 20.31 20.09
C PRO A 5 -15.54 19.83 19.03
N VAL A 6 -15.64 20.57 17.94
CA VAL A 6 -16.40 20.17 16.76
C VAL A 6 -15.41 19.62 15.75
N PHE A 7 -15.62 18.40 15.29
CA PHE A 7 -14.80 17.80 14.24
C PHE A 7 -15.69 17.06 13.22
N SER A 8 -15.19 16.93 12.01
CA SER A 8 -15.78 16.10 10.98
C SER A 8 -14.75 15.04 10.58
N LEU A 9 -15.18 13.79 10.48
CA LEU A 9 -14.35 12.67 10.08
C LEU A 9 -15.01 11.94 8.89
N TYR A 10 -14.24 11.76 7.82
CA TYR A 10 -14.64 10.98 6.67
C TYR A 10 -13.56 9.94 6.36
N ILE A 11 -13.89 8.65 6.51
CA ILE A 11 -12.97 7.54 6.25
C ILE A 11 -13.59 6.65 5.17
N PRO A 12 -13.34 6.92 3.88
CA PRO A 12 -13.93 6.17 2.75
C PRO A 12 -13.20 4.83 2.51
N THR A 13 -12.79 4.14 3.56
CA THR A 13 -12.08 2.86 3.47
C THR A 13 -13.08 1.71 3.49
N LYS A 14 -13.10 0.90 2.44
CA LYS A 14 -13.85 -0.35 2.41
C LYS A 14 -13.11 -1.39 3.24
N LEU A 15 -13.76 -1.93 4.27
CA LEU A 15 -13.25 -3.02 5.08
C LEU A 15 -13.95 -4.33 4.71
N ILE A 16 -13.17 -5.36 4.39
CA ILE A 16 -13.64 -6.72 4.18
C ILE A 16 -12.95 -7.60 5.22
N PHE A 17 -13.73 -8.19 6.10
CA PHE A 17 -13.22 -8.96 7.24
C PHE A 17 -13.88 -10.33 7.32
N GLY A 18 -13.07 -11.39 7.56
CA GLY A 18 -13.56 -12.75 7.76
C GLY A 18 -12.56 -13.82 7.27
N CYS A 19 -12.78 -15.06 7.69
CA CYS A 19 -12.00 -16.19 7.20
C CYS A 19 -12.22 -16.38 5.69
N GLY A 20 -11.13 -16.41 4.91
CA GLY A 20 -11.19 -16.65 3.47
C GLY A 20 -11.60 -15.43 2.64
N GLU A 21 -11.89 -14.27 3.24
CA GLU A 21 -12.32 -13.06 2.54
C GLU A 21 -11.29 -12.54 1.53
N ILE A 22 -10.02 -12.90 1.66
CA ILE A 22 -8.97 -12.60 0.67
C ILE A 22 -9.34 -13.10 -0.75
N ASN A 23 -10.20 -14.10 -0.85
CA ASN A 23 -10.66 -14.61 -2.15
C ASN A 23 -11.54 -13.61 -2.90
N LYS A 24 -12.15 -12.65 -2.21
CA LYS A 24 -12.94 -11.58 -2.83
C LYS A 24 -12.11 -10.63 -3.69
N LEU A 25 -10.78 -10.61 -3.48
CA LEU A 25 -9.89 -9.77 -4.27
C LEU A 25 -10.00 -10.03 -5.79
N SER A 26 -10.35 -11.27 -6.19
CA SER A 26 -10.56 -11.61 -7.60
C SER A 26 -11.77 -10.94 -8.25
N SER A 27 -12.73 -10.47 -7.45
CA SER A 27 -13.98 -9.84 -7.93
C SER A 27 -14.16 -8.39 -7.46
N GLU A 28 -13.24 -7.88 -6.64
CA GLU A 28 -13.28 -6.48 -6.21
C GLU A 28 -12.91 -5.53 -7.37
N LYS A 29 -13.56 -4.36 -7.39
CA LYS A 29 -13.16 -3.30 -8.31
C LYS A 29 -11.84 -2.70 -7.84
N LEU A 30 -10.77 -2.97 -8.57
CA LEU A 30 -9.44 -2.46 -8.30
C LEU A 30 -9.14 -1.17 -9.10
N PRO A 31 -8.23 -0.32 -8.61
CA PRO A 31 -8.00 1.00 -9.21
C PRO A 31 -7.17 0.97 -10.50
N GLY A 32 -6.66 -0.19 -10.90
CA GLY A 32 -5.82 -0.31 -12.09
C GLY A 32 -5.59 -1.75 -12.53
N LYS A 33 -4.64 -1.93 -13.44
CA LYS A 33 -4.31 -3.21 -14.08
C LYS A 33 -2.93 -3.75 -13.73
N LYS A 34 -2.09 -2.96 -13.05
CA LYS A 34 -0.77 -3.39 -12.60
C LYS A 34 -0.51 -2.93 -11.17
N ALA A 35 -0.17 -3.86 -10.29
CA ALA A 35 0.03 -3.63 -8.87
C ALA A 35 1.47 -3.89 -8.42
N LEU A 36 2.00 -3.02 -7.54
CA LEU A 36 3.18 -3.34 -6.75
C LEU A 36 2.73 -4.01 -5.45
N VAL A 37 3.09 -5.27 -5.25
CA VAL A 37 2.79 -6.04 -4.03
C VAL A 37 3.98 -5.95 -3.08
N VAL A 38 3.78 -5.31 -1.95
CA VAL A 38 4.80 -5.02 -0.94
C VAL A 38 4.68 -5.98 0.23
N ILE A 39 5.74 -6.72 0.52
CA ILE A 39 5.82 -7.66 1.64
C ILE A 39 7.10 -7.46 2.45
N SER A 40 7.11 -8.00 3.67
CA SER A 40 8.33 -8.03 4.47
C SER A 40 9.39 -8.99 3.90
N ALA A 41 10.66 -8.71 4.19
CA ALA A 41 11.79 -9.57 3.85
C ALA A 41 11.75 -10.94 4.56
N GLY A 42 10.86 -11.11 5.54
CA GLY A 42 10.67 -12.38 6.22
C GLY A 42 10.02 -13.45 5.34
N THR A 43 10.14 -14.70 5.77
CA THR A 43 9.68 -15.86 4.98
C THR A 43 8.18 -16.17 5.14
N SER A 44 7.49 -15.61 6.15
CA SER A 44 6.14 -16.01 6.54
C SER A 44 5.11 -15.88 5.41
N MET A 45 5.13 -14.76 4.66
CA MET A 45 4.16 -14.54 3.58
C MET A 45 4.29 -15.59 2.46
N ARG A 46 5.51 -16.06 2.21
CA ARG A 46 5.80 -17.13 1.23
C ARG A 46 5.53 -18.51 1.83
N LYS A 47 6.04 -18.77 3.05
CA LYS A 47 5.95 -20.07 3.74
C LYS A 47 4.51 -20.52 3.97
N TYR A 48 3.63 -19.59 4.36
CA TYR A 48 2.22 -19.89 4.61
C TYR A 48 1.32 -19.71 3.37
N GLY A 49 1.90 -19.43 2.20
CA GLY A 49 1.18 -19.35 0.93
C GLY A 49 0.34 -18.09 0.73
N TYR A 50 0.43 -17.09 1.63
CA TYR A 50 -0.36 -15.87 1.51
C TYR A 50 -0.01 -15.06 0.26
N LEU A 51 1.29 -14.92 -0.05
CA LEU A 51 1.72 -14.22 -1.26
C LEU A 51 1.16 -14.88 -2.51
N GLN A 52 1.31 -16.21 -2.64
CA GLN A 52 0.83 -16.96 -3.81
C GLN A 52 -0.69 -16.82 -3.97
N LYS A 53 -1.41 -16.83 -2.85
CA LYS A 53 -2.86 -16.64 -2.84
C LYS A 53 -3.26 -15.26 -3.35
N VAL A 54 -2.62 -14.19 -2.87
CA VAL A 54 -2.88 -12.81 -3.32
C VAL A 54 -2.55 -12.67 -4.81
N LEU A 55 -1.38 -13.15 -5.25
CA LEU A 55 -0.99 -13.07 -6.67
C LEU A 55 -1.99 -13.82 -7.57
N ALA A 56 -2.48 -14.98 -7.13
CA ALA A 56 -3.48 -15.73 -7.87
C ALA A 56 -4.81 -14.96 -7.98
N GLN A 57 -5.27 -14.34 -6.89
CA GLN A 57 -6.50 -13.55 -6.88
C GLN A 57 -6.37 -12.29 -7.76
N LEU A 58 -5.25 -11.59 -7.72
CA LEU A 58 -4.96 -10.45 -8.59
C LEU A 58 -4.94 -10.87 -10.06
N ARG A 59 -4.32 -12.00 -10.38
CA ARG A 59 -4.33 -12.55 -11.75
C ARG A 59 -5.74 -12.87 -12.24
N LEU A 60 -6.58 -13.46 -11.39
CA LEU A 60 -7.99 -13.73 -11.72
C LEU A 60 -8.77 -12.43 -11.96
N ASN A 61 -8.36 -11.34 -11.33
CA ASN A 61 -8.91 -9.99 -11.56
C ASN A 61 -8.22 -9.25 -12.72
N HIS A 62 -7.44 -9.97 -13.56
CA HIS A 62 -6.70 -9.40 -14.70
C HIS A 62 -5.71 -8.30 -14.32
N VAL A 63 -5.08 -8.41 -13.16
CA VAL A 63 -4.05 -7.49 -12.67
C VAL A 63 -2.68 -8.14 -12.78
N GLU A 64 -1.75 -7.46 -13.46
CA GLU A 64 -0.33 -7.78 -13.45
C GLU A 64 0.30 -7.38 -12.12
N THR A 65 1.34 -8.11 -11.71
CA THR A 65 1.95 -7.88 -10.39
C THR A 65 3.46 -7.81 -10.45
N VAL A 66 4.02 -6.84 -9.74
CA VAL A 66 5.44 -6.74 -9.39
C VAL A 66 5.54 -6.94 -7.89
N VAL A 67 6.50 -7.71 -7.40
CA VAL A 67 6.65 -7.99 -5.96
C VAL A 67 7.89 -7.27 -5.43
N TYR A 68 7.72 -6.52 -4.35
CA TYR A 68 8.80 -5.94 -3.55
C TYR A 68 8.82 -6.58 -2.18
N ASP A 69 9.90 -7.29 -1.83
CA ASP A 69 10.00 -8.17 -0.67
C ASP A 69 11.15 -7.83 0.30
N LYS A 70 11.56 -6.57 0.31
CA LYS A 70 12.70 -6.12 1.13
C LYS A 70 12.31 -5.36 2.40
N ILE A 71 11.02 -5.25 2.74
CA ILE A 71 10.59 -4.45 3.89
C ILE A 71 11.06 -5.09 5.20
N LEU A 72 11.78 -4.29 6.00
CA LEU A 72 12.24 -4.68 7.33
C LEU A 72 11.16 -4.41 8.39
N PRO A 73 11.26 -5.03 9.59
CA PRO A 73 10.33 -4.78 10.70
C PRO A 73 10.19 -3.31 11.09
N ASN A 74 11.26 -2.53 10.95
CA ASN A 74 11.24 -1.08 11.07
C ASN A 74 11.52 -0.50 9.69
N PRO A 75 10.51 -0.02 8.96
CA PRO A 75 10.69 0.50 7.60
C PRO A 75 11.72 1.61 7.57
N ILE A 76 12.63 1.53 6.61
CA ILE A 76 13.64 2.55 6.36
C ILE A 76 13.33 3.29 5.07
N LYS A 77 13.72 4.55 5.02
CA LYS A 77 13.51 5.46 3.89
C LYS A 77 14.02 4.88 2.57
N GLU A 78 15.20 4.28 2.60
CA GLU A 78 15.87 3.72 1.41
C GLU A 78 15.00 2.68 0.71
N HIS A 79 14.34 1.79 1.46
CA HIS A 79 13.43 0.78 0.90
C HIS A 79 12.16 1.41 0.33
N VAL A 80 11.65 2.47 0.97
CA VAL A 80 10.48 3.21 0.46
C VAL A 80 10.83 3.87 -0.88
N MET A 81 11.98 4.55 -0.96
CA MET A 81 12.41 5.25 -2.17
C MET A 81 12.74 4.28 -3.31
N GLU A 82 13.42 3.16 -3.02
CA GLU A 82 13.71 2.10 -3.98
C GLU A 82 12.41 1.52 -4.56
N ALA A 83 11.48 1.13 -3.69
CA ALA A 83 10.21 0.55 -4.13
C ALA A 83 9.33 1.55 -4.90
N ALA A 84 9.37 2.84 -4.53
CA ALA A 84 8.69 3.89 -5.27
C ALA A 84 9.29 4.09 -6.68
N ALA A 85 10.62 4.00 -6.82
CA ALA A 85 11.28 4.04 -8.12
C ALA A 85 10.84 2.84 -8.99
N ILE A 86 10.85 1.62 -8.44
CA ILE A 86 10.36 0.41 -9.14
C ILE A 86 8.89 0.59 -9.54
N CYS A 87 8.05 1.12 -8.66
CA CYS A 87 6.63 1.37 -8.95
C CYS A 87 6.45 2.28 -10.18
N ARG A 88 7.27 3.33 -10.30
CA ARG A 88 7.25 4.24 -11.46
C ARG A 88 7.81 3.59 -12.73
N GLU A 89 8.97 2.94 -12.64
CA GLU A 89 9.62 2.27 -13.78
C GLU A 89 8.72 1.19 -14.37
N GLU A 90 8.11 0.39 -13.52
CA GLU A 90 7.18 -0.68 -13.90
C GLU A 90 5.78 -0.17 -14.27
N ARG A 91 5.53 1.12 -14.11
CA ARG A 91 4.22 1.77 -14.36
C ARG A 91 3.09 1.06 -13.61
N CYS A 92 3.30 0.80 -12.31
CA CYS A 92 2.25 0.25 -11.47
C CYS A 92 1.16 1.31 -11.22
N ASP A 93 -0.09 0.90 -11.30
CA ASP A 93 -1.24 1.79 -11.10
C ASP A 93 -1.58 1.95 -9.61
N PHE A 94 -1.25 0.95 -8.80
CA PHE A 94 -1.54 0.94 -7.36
C PHE A 94 -0.59 0.02 -6.58
N VAL A 95 -0.63 0.16 -5.26
CA VAL A 95 0.21 -0.62 -4.33
C VAL A 95 -0.66 -1.49 -3.44
N VAL A 96 -0.24 -2.71 -3.21
CA VAL A 96 -0.87 -3.67 -2.28
C VAL A 96 0.12 -3.99 -1.17
N GLY A 97 -0.19 -3.64 0.08
CA GLY A 97 0.56 -4.05 1.26
C GLY A 97 0.06 -5.40 1.77
N LEU A 98 0.91 -6.41 1.81
CA LEU A 98 0.56 -7.74 2.31
C LEU A 98 1.42 -8.10 3.52
N GLY A 99 0.81 -8.23 4.67
CA GLY A 99 1.48 -8.60 5.91
C GLY A 99 1.03 -7.77 7.11
N GLY A 100 1.92 -7.60 8.07
CA GLY A 100 1.68 -6.79 9.26
C GLY A 100 1.91 -5.29 9.04
N GLY A 101 1.88 -4.52 10.15
CA GLY A 101 1.98 -3.06 10.13
C GLY A 101 3.13 -2.52 9.28
N SER A 102 4.33 -3.10 9.39
CA SER A 102 5.50 -2.62 8.62
C SER A 102 5.27 -2.70 7.10
N SER A 103 4.68 -3.79 6.59
CA SER A 103 4.38 -3.92 5.17
C SER A 103 3.30 -2.94 4.73
N ILE A 104 2.26 -2.75 5.55
CA ILE A 104 1.14 -1.85 5.26
C ILE A 104 1.60 -0.39 5.28
N ASP A 105 2.35 0.02 6.30
CA ASP A 105 2.85 1.39 6.41
C ASP A 105 3.86 1.72 5.33
N SER A 106 4.76 0.77 5.00
CA SER A 106 5.66 0.93 3.86
C SER A 106 4.89 1.05 2.54
N ALA A 107 3.85 0.25 2.32
CA ALA A 107 3.05 0.33 1.10
C ALA A 107 2.38 1.71 0.94
N LYS A 108 1.86 2.29 2.04
CA LYS A 108 1.33 3.67 2.04
C LYS A 108 2.40 4.69 1.68
N SER A 109 3.57 4.60 2.31
CA SER A 109 4.70 5.50 2.06
C SER A 109 5.22 5.38 0.62
N ILE A 110 5.31 4.15 0.10
CA ILE A 110 5.70 3.88 -1.29
C ILE A 110 4.69 4.50 -2.26
N ALA A 111 3.39 4.36 -2.00
CA ALA A 111 2.34 4.95 -2.82
C ALA A 111 2.43 6.49 -2.85
N VAL A 112 2.71 7.11 -1.70
CA VAL A 112 2.98 8.55 -1.61
C VAL A 112 4.16 8.94 -2.49
N MET A 113 5.30 8.25 -2.33
CA MET A 113 6.52 8.59 -3.06
C MET A 113 6.48 8.21 -4.54
N ALA A 114 5.67 7.24 -4.93
CA ALA A 114 5.46 6.92 -6.34
C ALA A 114 4.74 8.03 -7.12
N CYS A 115 3.91 8.83 -6.43
CA CYS A 115 3.10 9.90 -7.02
C CYS A 115 3.66 11.31 -6.80
N ASN A 116 4.70 11.47 -5.98
CA ASN A 116 5.23 12.77 -5.63
C ASN A 116 6.76 12.80 -5.79
N ASP A 117 7.26 13.96 -6.22
CA ASP A 117 8.70 14.19 -6.38
C ASP A 117 9.35 14.60 -5.05
N GLY A 118 10.66 14.43 -4.96
CA GLY A 118 11.45 14.84 -3.82
C GLY A 118 11.81 13.67 -2.90
N ASP A 119 12.08 14.00 -1.65
CA ASP A 119 12.52 13.06 -0.63
C ASP A 119 11.37 12.66 0.30
N TYR A 120 11.39 11.44 0.83
CA TYR A 120 10.35 10.96 1.75
C TYR A 120 10.20 11.87 2.98
N TRP A 121 11.31 12.43 3.49
CA TRP A 121 11.29 13.36 4.62
C TRP A 121 10.56 14.67 4.33
N ASP A 122 10.34 15.02 3.09
CA ASP A 122 9.52 16.18 2.73
C ASP A 122 8.04 16.01 3.10
N TYR A 123 7.59 14.76 3.28
CA TYR A 123 6.18 14.40 3.46
C TYR A 123 5.84 13.85 4.84
N VAL A 124 6.83 13.62 5.70
CA VAL A 124 6.59 13.18 7.08
C VAL A 124 6.29 14.35 8.01
N SER A 125 5.68 14.07 9.15
CA SER A 125 5.43 15.07 10.18
C SER A 125 6.74 15.70 10.65
N GLY A 126 6.84 17.03 10.58
CA GLY A 126 8.07 17.77 10.84
C GLY A 126 9.02 17.93 9.66
N GLY A 127 8.66 17.42 8.49
CA GLY A 127 9.39 17.63 7.23
C GLY A 127 9.09 19.01 6.60
N THR A 128 9.43 19.16 5.32
CA THR A 128 9.28 20.46 4.61
C THR A 128 7.83 20.84 4.30
N GLY A 129 6.87 19.97 4.60
CA GLY A 129 5.43 20.24 4.47
C GLY A 129 4.95 20.40 3.04
N LYS A 130 5.59 19.74 2.06
CA LYS A 130 5.10 19.72 0.69
C LYS A 130 3.70 19.11 0.63
N GLY A 131 2.81 19.75 -0.12
CA GLY A 131 1.46 19.25 -0.32
C GLY A 131 1.47 17.88 -0.99
N LEU A 132 0.66 16.94 -0.50
CA LEU A 132 0.52 15.61 -1.07
C LEU A 132 -0.47 15.63 -2.24
N SER A 133 -0.11 15.00 -3.34
CA SER A 133 -1.09 14.64 -4.38
C SER A 133 -1.88 13.42 -3.91
N LEU A 134 -3.14 13.63 -3.53
CA LEU A 134 -4.00 12.58 -2.97
C LEU A 134 -4.77 11.79 -4.04
N ILE A 135 -4.76 12.23 -5.30
CA ILE A 135 -5.56 11.62 -6.38
C ILE A 135 -5.20 10.14 -6.58
N HIS A 136 -3.91 9.82 -6.53
CA HIS A 136 -3.42 8.45 -6.71
C HIS A 136 -3.08 7.73 -5.40
N ILE A 137 -3.00 8.45 -4.27
CA ILE A 137 -2.59 7.89 -2.97
C ILE A 137 -3.77 7.27 -2.23
N SER A 138 -4.98 7.81 -2.39
CA SER A 138 -6.17 7.31 -1.70
C SER A 138 -6.54 5.89 -2.11
N GLU A 139 -6.27 5.50 -3.33
CA GLU A 139 -6.62 4.17 -3.85
C GLU A 139 -5.73 3.04 -3.30
N PRO A 140 -4.39 3.16 -3.26
CA PRO A 140 -3.55 2.13 -2.64
C PRO A 140 -3.85 1.88 -1.17
N THR A 141 -4.21 2.92 -0.43
CA THR A 141 -4.52 2.77 1.01
C THR A 141 -5.88 2.11 1.27
N ARG A 142 -6.79 2.10 0.31
CA ARG A 142 -8.08 1.41 0.42
C ARG A 142 -7.96 -0.11 0.30
N HIS A 143 -6.89 -0.59 -0.28
CA HIS A 143 -6.68 -2.00 -0.61
C HIS A 143 -5.56 -2.65 0.20
N SER A 144 -5.16 -2.05 1.34
CA SER A 144 -4.26 -2.74 2.26
C SER A 144 -4.97 -3.98 2.80
N LEU A 145 -4.47 -5.15 2.44
CA LEU A 145 -4.94 -6.44 2.92
C LEU A 145 -4.16 -6.80 4.19
N ILE A 146 -4.86 -7.01 5.27
CA ILE A 146 -4.32 -7.53 6.53
C ILE A 146 -4.43 -9.06 6.51
#